data_36fca99d8fab0444b5e7b7cf4b67eeb1
#
_entry.id   36fca99d8fab0444b5e7b7cf4b67eeb1
#
_cell.length_a   1.000
_cell.length_b   1.000
_cell.length_c   1.000
_cell.angle_alpha   90.00
_cell.angle_beta   90.00
_cell.angle_gamma   90.00
#
_symmetry.space_group_name_H-M   'P 1'
#
loop_
_entity.id
_entity.type
_entity.pdbx_description
1 polymer ?
#
loop_
_entity_poly.entity_id
_entity_poly.type
_entity_poly.pdbx_seq_one_letter_code
_entity_poly.pdbx_strand_id
1 'polypeptide(L)' 'MSSGNTNNKSAKKNIRFPHELIDGIDASVEQEKLTNPSANFSAWVLDACGRKLKYEQR' A
#
# COMPACT_ATOMS: atom_id res chain seq x y z
N MET A 1 3.45 17.69 22.01
CA MET A 1 3.30 17.36 21.43
C MET A 1 3.14 17.04 20.94
N SER A 2 3.24 17.10 20.75
CA SER A 2 3.11 16.67 20.11
C SER A 2 3.08 16.37 19.54
N SER A 3 2.99 16.41 19.43
CA SER A 3 2.95 16.08 18.78
C SER A 3 3.20 15.81 18.02
N GLY A 4 3.70 15.92 18.20
CA GLY A 4 4.37 15.70 17.12
C GLY A 4 3.83 15.00 16.05
N ASN A 5 3.33 14.39 16.22
CA ASN A 5 2.74 13.72 15.31
C ASN A 5 1.96 14.45 14.41
N THR A 6 1.74 15.50 14.71
CA THR A 6 0.87 16.21 13.96
C THR A 6 1.33 16.45 12.59
N ASN A 7 2.55 16.64 12.37
CA ASN A 7 2.95 16.89 11.07
C ASN A 7 3.34 15.65 10.38
N ASN A 8 3.05 14.51 10.93
CA ASN A 8 3.33 13.32 10.29
C ASN A 8 2.44 13.12 9.15
N LYS A 9 2.98 12.83 8.01
CA LYS A 9 2.19 12.54 6.86
C LYS A 9 1.82 11.09 6.79
N SER A 10 2.39 10.27 7.62
CA SER A 10 2.01 8.87 7.63
C SER A 10 2.04 8.34 9.05
N ALA A 11 1.24 7.36 9.31
CA ALA A 11 1.18 6.74 10.61
C ALA A 11 1.34 5.25 10.47
N LYS A 12 1.89 4.64 11.48
CA LYS A 12 2.08 3.21 11.46
C LYS A 12 0.79 2.51 11.78
N LYS A 13 0.46 1.51 11.00
CA LYS A 13 -0.68 0.66 11.25
C LYS A 13 -0.26 -0.77 11.11
N ASN A 14 -0.67 -1.61 12.02
CA ASN A 14 -0.38 -3.02 11.95
C ASN A 14 -1.57 -3.72 11.35
N ILE A 15 -1.36 -4.34 10.21
CA ILE A 15 -2.41 -5.01 9.50
C ILE A 15 -2.01 -6.44 9.23
N ARG A 16 -2.92 -7.38 9.50
CA ARG A 16 -2.66 -8.76 9.22
C ARG A 16 -3.09 -9.07 7.82
N PHE A 17 -2.21 -9.65 7.04
CA PHE A 17 -2.51 -10.04 5.67
C PHE A 17 -2.54 -11.55 5.60
N PRO A 18 -3.60 -12.15 5.07
CA PRO A 18 -3.56 -13.60 4.83
C PRO A 18 -2.47 -13.93 3.84
N HIS A 19 -1.90 -15.11 3.99
CA HIS A 19 -0.82 -15.53 3.10
C HIS A 19 -1.23 -15.46 1.63
N GLU A 20 -2.45 -15.86 1.34
CA GLU A 20 -2.92 -15.83 -0.03
C GLU A 20 -2.90 -14.44 -0.62
N LEU A 21 -3.25 -13.48 0.20
CA LEU A 21 -3.27 -12.10 -0.25
C LEU A 21 -1.85 -11.61 -0.50
N ILE A 22 -0.96 -11.93 0.42
CA ILE A 22 0.44 -11.53 0.27
C ILE A 22 1.02 -12.13 -1.00
N ASP A 23 0.76 -13.41 -1.23
CA ASP A 23 1.25 -14.07 -2.43
C ASP A 23 0.74 -13.39 -3.68
N GLY A 24 -0.54 -13.03 -3.67
CA GLY A 24 -1.13 -12.37 -4.82
C GLY A 24 -0.50 -11.01 -5.07
N ILE A 25 -0.28 -10.25 -4.01
CA ILE A 25 0.32 -8.94 -4.14
C ILE A 25 1.76 -9.06 -4.64
N ASP A 26 2.50 -10.00 -4.08
CA ASP A 26 3.88 -10.20 -4.50
C ASP A 26 3.95 -10.54 -5.99
N ALA A 27 3.06 -11.39 -6.44
CA ALA A 27 3.04 -11.78 -7.85
C ALA A 27 2.73 -10.55 -8.71
N SER A 28 1.81 -9.74 -8.26
CA SER A 28 1.43 -8.54 -8.98
C SER A 28 2.58 -7.56 -9.07
N VAL A 29 3.29 -7.39 -7.95
CA VAL A 29 4.43 -6.49 -7.90
C VAL A 29 5.53 -6.97 -8.84
N GLU A 30 5.77 -8.28 -8.85
CA GLU A 30 6.80 -8.83 -9.74
C GLU A 30 6.46 -8.56 -11.19
N GLN A 31 5.20 -8.70 -11.54
CA GLN A 31 4.76 -8.40 -12.88
C GLN A 31 5.00 -6.94 -13.21
N GLU A 32 4.66 -6.09 -12.29
CA GLU A 32 4.78 -4.67 -12.53
C GLU A 32 6.23 -4.24 -12.67
N LYS A 33 7.13 -4.92 -11.99
CA LYS A 33 8.54 -4.58 -12.07
C LYS A 33 9.10 -4.74 -13.47
N LEU A 34 8.43 -5.50 -14.30
CA LEU A 34 8.88 -5.67 -15.67
C LEU A 34 8.81 -4.35 -16.44
N THR A 35 7.84 -3.51 -16.11
CA THR A 35 7.71 -2.23 -16.76
C THR A 35 8.07 -1.08 -15.84
N ASN A 36 8.04 -1.32 -14.53
CA ASN A 36 8.29 -0.27 -13.56
C ASN A 36 9.24 -0.81 -12.49
N PRO A 37 10.56 -0.65 -12.68
CA PRO A 37 11.52 -1.21 -11.72
C PRO A 37 11.36 -0.67 -10.30
N SER A 38 10.69 0.45 -10.15
CA SER A 38 10.48 1.02 -8.82
C SER A 38 9.32 0.37 -8.08
N ALA A 39 8.60 -0.52 -8.71
CA ALA A 39 7.46 -1.15 -8.08
C ALA A 39 7.90 -1.91 -6.83
N ASN A 40 7.08 -1.83 -5.79
CA ASN A 40 7.35 -2.59 -4.58
C ASN A 40 6.04 -2.82 -3.85
N PHE A 41 6.11 -3.62 -2.80
CA PHE A 41 4.92 -4.01 -2.05
C PHE A 41 4.19 -2.80 -1.46
N SER A 42 4.94 -1.93 -0.82
CA SER A 42 4.33 -0.76 -0.19
C SER A 42 3.61 0.13 -1.19
N ALA A 43 4.27 0.41 -2.30
CA ALA A 43 3.67 1.26 -3.31
C ALA A 43 2.40 0.62 -3.87
N TRP A 44 2.45 -0.68 -4.08
CA TRP A 44 1.29 -1.41 -4.58
C TRP A 44 0.11 -1.27 -3.62
N VAL A 45 0.37 -1.48 -2.33
CA VAL A 45 -0.68 -1.42 -1.33
C VAL A 45 -1.24 -0.02 -1.22
N LEU A 46 -0.39 0.98 -1.21
CA LEU A 46 -0.85 2.35 -1.12
C LEU A 46 -1.71 2.73 -2.32
N ASP A 47 -1.29 2.30 -3.48
CA ASP A 47 -2.06 2.57 -4.69
C ASP A 47 -3.42 1.91 -4.62
N ALA A 48 -3.47 0.65 -4.21
CA ALA A 48 -4.72 -0.07 -4.10
C ALA A 48 -5.64 0.58 -3.09
N CYS A 49 -5.09 0.98 -1.96
CA CYS A 49 -5.89 1.62 -0.92
C CYS A 49 -6.45 2.95 -1.41
N GLY A 50 -5.64 3.71 -2.10
CA GLY A 50 -6.09 4.98 -2.63
C GLY A 50 -7.22 4.82 -3.62
N ARG A 51 -7.12 3.82 -4.46
CA ARG A 51 -8.16 3.55 -5.44
C ARG A 51 -9.45 3.13 -4.77
N LYS A 52 -9.33 2.29 -3.76
CA LYS A 52 -10.50 1.81 -3.05
C LYS A 52 -11.23 2.96 -2.38
N LEU A 53 -10.49 3.83 -1.72
CA LEU A 53 -11.09 4.97 -1.05
C LEU A 53 -11.79 5.88 -2.05
N LYS A 54 -11.13 6.14 -3.16
CA LYS A 54 -11.69 6.99 -4.17
C LYS A 54 -12.99 6.42 -4.71
N TYR A 55 -12.99 5.12 -4.93
CA TYR A 55 -14.16 4.44 -5.44
C TYR A 55 -15.33 4.57 -4.47
N GLU A 56 -15.06 4.44 -3.19
CA GLU A 56 -16.11 4.47 -2.18
C GLU A 56 -16.61 5.85 -1.85
N GLN A 57 -15.83 6.85 -2.17
CA GLN A 57 -16.22 8.21 -1.84
C GLN A 57 -17.00 8.90 -2.91
N ARG A 58 -17.39 8.23 -3.95
CA ARG A 58 -18.08 8.85 -5.04
C ARG A 58 -19.36 9.49 -4.76
#